data_6fe445f8cd093ef7f6578d8f0a8532c0
#
_entry.id   6fe445f8cd093ef7f6578d8f0a8532c0
#
_cell.length_a   1.000
_cell.length_b   1.000
_cell.length_c   1.000
_cell.angle_alpha   90.00
_cell.angle_beta   90.00
_cell.angle_gamma   90.00
#
_symmetry.space_group_name_H-M   'P 1'
#
loop_
_entity.id
_entity.type
_entity.pdbx_description
1 polymer ?
#
loop_
_entity_poly.entity_id
_entity_poly.type
_entity_poly.pdbx_seq_one_letter_code
_entity_poly.pdbx_strand_id
1 'polypeptide(L)'
;MVPTNLTLKHYKNVLSSEHCNLVLDYVNSIPKGNVVNIKNEYGEIPTEKWFGINVIPNRFRFQKNKFDFLSESINSNTIYNYDDWALDMVYVNSYYQGDVCERHIDLNTEYRKELVKEGKDLYTAIILLNDGFEGGTLKAGNRDMPIDLQLGDMVVINGFTTSHLVTEITKGERHTLVIWGRSV
;
A
#
# COMPACT_ATOMS: atom_id res chain seq x y z
N MET A 1 -19.64 -7.29 5.53
CA MET A 1 -19.24 -8.46 4.72
C MET A 1 -18.58 -7.93 3.45
N VAL A 2 -17.28 -8.14 3.27
CA VAL A 2 -16.56 -7.73 2.06
C VAL A 2 -16.98 -8.66 0.92
N PRO A 3 -17.36 -8.14 -0.26
CA PRO A 3 -17.78 -9.00 -1.38
C PRO A 3 -16.64 -9.93 -1.82
N THR A 4 -16.87 -11.22 -1.85
CA THR A 4 -15.90 -12.27 -2.20
C THR A 4 -15.43 -12.23 -3.68
N ASN A 5 -15.96 -11.33 -4.50
CA ASN A 5 -15.63 -11.19 -5.94
C ASN A 5 -15.01 -9.83 -6.29
N LEU A 6 -14.42 -9.14 -5.32
CA LEU A 6 -13.85 -7.83 -5.57
C LEU A 6 -12.47 -7.96 -6.24
N THR A 7 -12.38 -7.66 -7.53
CA THR A 7 -11.11 -7.61 -8.25
C THR A 7 -10.41 -6.25 -8.12
N LEU A 8 -11.16 -5.16 -8.05
CA LEU A 8 -10.66 -3.80 -7.88
C LEU A 8 -11.78 -2.85 -7.45
N LYS A 9 -11.50 -1.95 -6.49
CA LYS A 9 -12.41 -0.87 -6.09
C LYS A 9 -11.63 0.42 -5.83
N HIS A 10 -12.12 1.53 -6.38
CA HIS A 10 -11.52 2.85 -6.26
C HIS A 10 -12.43 3.76 -5.42
N TYR A 11 -11.87 4.39 -4.41
CA TYR A 11 -12.51 5.34 -3.51
C TYR A 11 -11.81 6.68 -3.64
N LYS A 12 -12.58 7.74 -3.81
CA LYS A 12 -12.07 9.10 -3.96
C LYS A 12 -11.93 9.81 -2.62
N ASN A 13 -10.85 10.60 -2.46
CA ASN A 13 -10.64 11.48 -1.32
C ASN A 13 -10.78 10.78 0.05
N VAL A 14 -10.21 9.58 0.19
CA VAL A 14 -10.24 8.84 1.47
C VAL A 14 -9.41 9.54 2.54
N LEU A 15 -8.24 10.07 2.16
CA LEU A 15 -7.44 10.93 3.03
C LEU A 15 -7.44 12.37 2.52
N SER A 16 -7.52 13.33 3.43
CA SER A 16 -7.26 14.74 3.10
C SER A 16 -5.78 14.96 2.78
N SER A 17 -5.46 16.05 2.07
CA SER A 17 -4.07 16.46 1.85
C SER A 17 -3.31 16.69 3.15
N GLU A 18 -3.97 17.20 4.19
CA GLU A 18 -3.40 17.36 5.53
C GLU A 18 -3.01 16.00 6.13
N HIS A 19 -3.88 15.00 6.07
CA HIS A 19 -3.61 13.65 6.56
C HIS A 19 -2.46 12.99 5.78
N CYS A 20 -2.42 13.17 4.45
CA CYS A 20 -1.32 12.68 3.62
C CYS A 20 0.02 13.29 4.06
N ASN A 21 0.06 14.61 4.29
CA ASN A 21 1.25 15.31 4.77
C ASN A 21 1.68 14.82 6.15
N LEU A 22 0.76 14.62 7.10
CA LEU A 22 1.10 14.09 8.42
C LEU A 22 1.79 12.71 8.35
N VAL A 23 1.36 11.84 7.44
CA VAL A 23 2.03 10.55 7.20
C VAL A 23 3.44 10.77 6.64
N LEU A 24 3.60 11.64 5.64
CA LEU A 24 4.89 11.91 5.02
C LEU A 24 5.86 12.60 5.98
N ASP A 25 5.40 13.57 6.76
CA ASP A 25 6.21 14.26 7.78
C ASP A 25 6.74 13.28 8.83
N TYR A 26 5.89 12.35 9.26
CA TYR A 26 6.31 11.29 10.17
C TYR A 26 7.41 10.42 9.56
N VAL A 27 7.22 9.92 8.33
CA VAL A 27 8.24 9.11 7.65
C VAL A 27 9.55 9.88 7.48
N ASN A 28 9.48 11.16 7.11
CA ASN A 28 10.64 12.02 6.93
C ASN A 28 11.34 12.41 8.25
N SER A 29 10.63 12.37 9.38
CA SER A 29 11.20 12.66 10.70
C SER A 29 12.09 11.55 11.24
N ILE A 30 12.02 10.36 10.64
CA ILE A 30 12.80 9.20 11.10
C ILE A 30 14.18 9.25 10.48
N PRO A 31 15.26 9.14 11.28
CA PRO A 31 16.63 9.18 10.78
C PRO A 31 16.84 8.12 9.68
N LYS A 32 17.35 8.57 8.53
CA LYS A 32 17.75 7.67 7.43
C LYS A 32 18.81 6.69 7.96
N GLY A 33 18.65 5.43 7.61
CA GLY A 33 19.57 4.36 8.05
C GLY A 33 19.17 3.66 9.36
N ASN A 34 18.07 4.02 10.00
CA ASN A 34 17.44 3.16 11.00
C ASN A 34 16.77 1.96 10.29
N VAL A 35 17.65 1.11 9.76
CA VAL A 35 17.22 -0.15 9.14
C VAL A 35 16.63 -1.05 10.22
N VAL A 36 15.35 -1.30 10.12
CA VAL A 36 14.65 -2.17 11.05
C VAL A 36 14.64 -3.58 10.51
N ASN A 37 15.20 -4.49 11.28
CA ASN A 37 15.02 -5.91 11.05
C ASN A 37 13.51 -6.21 10.97
N ILE A 38 13.08 -7.07 10.05
CA ILE A 38 11.67 -7.43 9.80
C ILE A 38 10.87 -7.78 11.08
N LYS A 39 11.57 -8.09 12.15
CA LYS A 39 11.00 -8.39 13.47
C LYS A 39 10.79 -7.16 14.39
N ASN A 40 11.32 -6.01 14.05
CA ASN A 40 11.23 -4.81 14.88
C ASN A 40 10.17 -3.84 14.31
N GLU A 41 9.44 -3.21 15.19
CA GLU A 41 8.13 -2.61 14.97
C GLU A 41 8.10 -1.34 14.10
N TYR A 42 9.23 -0.68 13.82
CA TYR A 42 9.25 0.62 13.12
C TYR A 42 10.53 0.82 12.31
N GLY A 43 10.43 1.38 11.11
CA GLY A 43 11.54 1.91 10.36
C GLY A 43 11.63 1.47 8.90
N GLU A 44 12.73 1.81 8.28
CA GLU A 44 13.05 1.50 6.90
C GLU A 44 13.30 0.00 6.71
N ILE A 45 12.62 -0.62 5.76
CA ILE A 45 12.87 -2.00 5.39
C ILE A 45 13.91 -1.99 4.26
N PRO A 46 15.04 -2.70 4.41
CA PRO A 46 16.03 -2.78 3.35
C PRO A 46 15.40 -3.27 2.04
N THR A 47 15.87 -2.66 0.96
CA THR A 47 15.57 -3.10 -0.41
C THR A 47 16.17 -4.47 -0.67
N GLU A 48 15.52 -5.50 -0.21
CA GLU A 48 15.83 -6.84 -0.67
C GLU A 48 14.87 -7.21 -1.80
N LYS A 49 15.38 -7.91 -2.78
CA LYS A 49 14.57 -8.54 -3.83
C LYS A 49 13.54 -9.44 -3.17
N TRP A 50 12.34 -8.91 -2.96
CA TRP A 50 11.22 -9.72 -2.54
C TRP A 50 10.81 -10.62 -3.70
N PHE A 51 11.03 -11.93 -3.54
CA PHE A 51 10.65 -12.97 -4.51
C PHE A 51 11.22 -12.83 -5.93
N GLY A 52 12.43 -12.27 -6.07
CA GLY A 52 13.04 -12.08 -7.38
C GLY A 52 12.49 -10.92 -8.20
N ILE A 53 11.56 -10.17 -7.63
CA ILE A 53 10.98 -8.96 -8.22
C ILE A 53 11.82 -7.78 -7.74
N ASN A 54 12.17 -6.84 -8.63
CA ASN A 54 12.72 -5.56 -8.24
C ASN A 54 11.61 -4.76 -7.54
N VAL A 55 11.61 -4.81 -6.23
CA VAL A 55 10.64 -4.13 -5.41
C VAL A 55 11.26 -2.85 -4.89
N ILE A 56 10.45 -1.87 -4.78
CA ILE A 56 10.55 -0.53 -4.28
C ILE A 56 11.75 -0.32 -3.37
N PRO A 57 12.62 0.63 -3.71
CA PRO A 57 13.87 0.87 -2.98
C PRO A 57 13.66 1.27 -1.52
N ASN A 58 12.59 1.98 -1.18
CA ASN A 58 12.36 2.44 0.17
C ASN A 58 10.93 2.11 0.63
N ARG A 59 10.86 1.21 1.59
CA ARG A 59 9.62 0.84 2.27
C ARG A 59 9.75 1.14 3.74
N PHE A 60 8.83 1.94 4.23
CA PHE A 60 8.70 2.30 5.63
C PHE A 60 7.49 1.61 6.24
N ARG A 61 7.59 1.05 7.44
CA ARG A 61 6.43 0.44 8.09
C ARG A 61 6.21 1.00 9.49
N PHE A 62 4.94 1.05 9.90
CA PHE A 62 4.52 1.45 11.25
C PHE A 62 3.25 0.68 11.66
N GLN A 63 2.91 0.74 12.95
CA GLN A 63 1.69 0.09 13.43
C GLN A 63 0.45 0.78 12.89
N LYS A 64 -0.62 0.01 12.63
CA LYS A 64 -1.87 0.52 12.04
C LYS A 64 -2.53 1.62 12.87
N ASN A 65 -2.34 1.59 14.19
CA ASN A 65 -2.90 2.56 15.14
C ASN A 65 -1.99 3.78 15.37
N LYS A 66 -0.96 3.98 14.55
CA LYS A 66 -0.06 5.14 14.66
C LYS A 66 -0.78 6.46 14.43
N PHE A 67 -1.81 6.46 13.57
CA PHE A 67 -2.61 7.62 13.24
C PHE A 67 -4.09 7.27 13.39
N ASP A 68 -4.76 7.87 14.37
CA ASP A 68 -6.18 7.63 14.66
C ASP A 68 -7.08 8.01 13.47
N PHE A 69 -6.68 9.04 12.70
CA PHE A 69 -7.44 9.48 11.54
C PHE A 69 -7.51 8.43 10.41
N LEU A 70 -6.61 7.44 10.36
CA LEU A 70 -6.70 6.38 9.35
C LEU A 70 -7.98 5.56 9.53
N SER A 71 -8.29 5.17 10.76
CA SER A 71 -9.53 4.45 11.06
C SER A 71 -10.76 5.29 10.71
N GLU A 72 -10.82 6.52 11.18
CA GLU A 72 -11.93 7.44 10.92
C GLU A 72 -12.14 7.66 9.42
N SER A 73 -11.07 8.00 8.70
CA SER A 73 -11.14 8.33 7.27
C SER A 73 -11.56 7.12 6.43
N ILE A 74 -10.99 5.94 6.68
CA ILE A 74 -11.31 4.74 5.92
C ILE A 74 -12.72 4.26 6.23
N ASN A 75 -13.12 4.24 7.50
CA ASN A 75 -14.46 3.81 7.90
C ASN A 75 -15.55 4.74 7.34
N SER A 76 -15.28 6.05 7.28
CA SER A 76 -16.27 7.04 6.79
C SER A 76 -16.39 7.07 5.27
N ASN A 77 -15.32 6.76 4.54
CA ASN A 77 -15.26 6.95 3.08
C ASN A 77 -15.25 5.63 2.29
N THR A 78 -15.30 4.48 2.97
CA THR A 78 -15.25 3.17 2.32
C THR A 78 -16.25 2.20 2.96
N ILE A 79 -16.32 1.00 2.41
CA ILE A 79 -17.11 -0.11 3.00
C ILE A 79 -16.34 -0.91 4.05
N TYR A 80 -15.09 -0.57 4.30
CA TYR A 80 -14.22 -1.31 5.22
C TYR A 80 -14.32 -0.74 6.62
N ASN A 81 -14.36 -1.62 7.63
CA ASN A 81 -14.05 -1.27 8.99
C ASN A 81 -12.55 -1.49 9.19
N TYR A 82 -11.79 -0.40 9.27
CA TYR A 82 -10.33 -0.43 9.32
C TYR A 82 -9.79 -1.30 10.44
N ASP A 83 -10.39 -1.23 11.62
CA ASP A 83 -9.90 -1.92 12.81
C ASP A 83 -10.04 -3.45 12.69
N ASP A 84 -11.09 -3.90 12.01
CA ASP A 84 -11.35 -5.32 11.78
C ASP A 84 -10.63 -5.84 10.54
N TRP A 85 -10.44 -4.97 9.54
CA TRP A 85 -9.93 -5.34 8.23
C TRP A 85 -8.40 -5.24 8.11
N ALA A 86 -7.79 -4.13 8.56
CA ALA A 86 -6.37 -3.89 8.42
C ALA A 86 -5.54 -4.82 9.31
N LEU A 87 -4.46 -5.34 8.77
CA LEU A 87 -3.45 -6.07 9.55
C LEU A 87 -2.68 -5.10 10.45
N ASP A 88 -1.92 -5.62 11.41
CA ASP A 88 -1.26 -4.83 12.45
C ASP A 88 -0.27 -3.78 11.93
N MET A 89 0.23 -3.97 10.72
CA MET A 89 1.25 -3.10 10.11
C MET A 89 0.75 -2.49 8.80
N VAL A 90 1.09 -1.23 8.62
CA VAL A 90 0.90 -0.47 7.37
C VAL A 90 2.26 0.00 6.83
N TYR A 91 2.32 0.30 5.55
CA TYR A 91 3.57 0.61 4.87
C TYR A 91 3.46 1.90 4.07
N VAL A 92 4.51 2.73 4.09
CA VAL A 92 4.72 3.76 3.09
C VAL A 92 5.77 3.26 2.10
N ASN A 93 5.38 3.23 0.84
CA ASN A 93 6.29 2.93 -0.27
C ASN A 93 6.69 4.23 -0.93
N SER A 94 8.00 4.48 -1.00
CA SER A 94 8.59 5.66 -1.65
C SER A 94 9.33 5.25 -2.90
N TYR A 95 8.94 5.82 -4.02
CA TYR A 95 9.55 5.63 -5.34
C TYR A 95 10.23 6.92 -5.74
N TYR A 96 11.45 6.81 -6.21
CA TYR A 96 12.24 7.91 -6.74
C TYR A 96 12.37 7.81 -8.26
N GLN A 97 12.92 8.84 -8.88
CA GLN A 97 13.15 8.84 -10.33
C GLN A 97 13.97 7.61 -10.76
N GLY A 98 13.48 6.89 -11.75
CA GLY A 98 14.02 5.62 -12.25
C GLY A 98 13.46 4.37 -11.58
N ASP A 99 12.75 4.52 -10.46
CA ASP A 99 12.15 3.38 -9.77
C ASP A 99 10.92 2.84 -10.50
N VAL A 100 10.78 1.53 -10.42
CA VAL A 100 9.61 0.77 -10.93
C VAL A 100 9.15 -0.22 -9.86
N CYS A 101 7.91 -0.67 -9.95
CA CYS A 101 7.48 -1.89 -9.29
C CYS A 101 7.02 -2.87 -10.36
N GLU A 102 7.78 -3.94 -10.54
CA GLU A 102 7.47 -4.96 -11.54
C GLU A 102 6.13 -5.63 -11.27
N ARG A 103 5.58 -6.24 -12.31
CA ARG A 103 4.32 -6.97 -12.22
C ARG A 103 4.41 -8.10 -11.21
N HIS A 104 3.49 -8.11 -10.28
CA HIS A 104 3.38 -9.14 -9.24
C HIS A 104 1.96 -9.30 -8.74
N ILE A 105 1.75 -10.32 -7.95
CA ILE A 105 0.61 -10.51 -7.06
C ILE A 105 1.16 -10.65 -5.64
N ASP A 106 0.39 -10.23 -4.65
CA ASP A 106 0.86 -10.17 -3.27
C ASP A 106 0.89 -11.55 -2.54
N LEU A 107 1.15 -12.63 -3.26
CA LEU A 107 0.90 -14.00 -2.79
C LEU A 107 1.92 -14.62 -1.81
N ASN A 108 3.08 -14.01 -1.56
CA ASN A 108 4.22 -14.87 -1.23
C ASN A 108 4.76 -14.80 0.21
N THR A 109 3.91 -14.69 1.23
CA THR A 109 4.34 -14.86 2.62
C THR A 109 3.68 -16.08 3.28
N GLU A 110 4.34 -16.68 4.28
CA GLU A 110 3.77 -17.81 5.07
C GLU A 110 2.42 -17.42 5.68
N TYR A 111 2.28 -16.19 6.15
CA TYR A 111 1.04 -15.66 6.70
C TYR A 111 -0.11 -15.66 5.67
N ARG A 112 0.18 -15.36 4.40
CA ARG A 112 -0.82 -15.43 3.32
C ARG A 112 -1.26 -16.87 3.06
N LYS A 113 -0.35 -17.84 3.15
CA LYS A 113 -0.70 -19.25 3.06
C LYS A 113 -1.64 -19.68 4.18
N GLU A 114 -1.48 -19.12 5.37
CA GLU A 114 -2.39 -19.34 6.50
C GLU A 114 -3.78 -18.75 6.22
N LEU A 115 -3.87 -17.52 5.74
CA LEU A 115 -5.15 -16.89 5.36
C LEU A 115 -5.91 -17.73 4.31
N VAL A 116 -5.20 -18.23 3.30
CA VAL A 116 -5.80 -19.11 2.29
C VAL A 116 -6.33 -20.41 2.90
N LYS A 117 -5.59 -21.03 3.83
CA LYS A 117 -6.07 -22.21 4.55
C LYS A 117 -7.31 -21.94 5.41
N GLU A 118 -7.42 -20.73 5.95
CA GLU A 118 -8.59 -20.28 6.69
C GLU A 118 -9.76 -19.85 5.81
N GLY A 119 -9.62 -19.92 4.49
CA GLY A 119 -10.62 -19.45 3.55
C GLY A 119 -10.82 -17.94 3.52
N LYS A 120 -9.82 -17.17 3.96
CA LYS A 120 -9.84 -15.71 3.98
C LYS A 120 -9.12 -15.13 2.77
N ASP A 121 -9.68 -14.04 2.22
CA ASP A 121 -9.02 -13.25 1.19
C ASP A 121 -8.05 -12.22 1.80
N LEU A 122 -6.99 -11.91 1.06
CA LEU A 122 -6.13 -10.78 1.32
C LEU A 122 -6.50 -9.64 0.38
N TYR A 123 -6.66 -8.46 0.94
CA TYR A 123 -6.85 -7.21 0.20
C TYR A 123 -5.65 -6.31 0.40
N THR A 124 -5.25 -5.64 -0.68
CA THR A 124 -4.23 -4.60 -0.64
C THR A 124 -4.88 -3.28 -0.98
N ALA A 125 -4.89 -2.35 -0.03
CA ALA A 125 -5.26 -0.96 -0.27
C ALA A 125 -4.01 -0.14 -0.53
N ILE A 126 -4.09 0.74 -1.52
CA ILE A 126 -3.03 1.65 -1.93
C ILE A 126 -3.62 3.05 -1.94
N ILE A 127 -3.10 3.96 -1.10
CA ILE A 127 -3.51 5.36 -1.04
C ILE A 127 -2.37 6.22 -1.56
N LEU A 128 -2.65 7.13 -2.51
CA LEU A 128 -1.67 8.08 -3.01
C LEU A 128 -1.47 9.21 -1.99
N LEU A 129 -0.21 9.45 -1.57
CA LEU A 129 0.11 10.41 -0.51
C LEU A 129 0.62 11.76 -1.02
N ASN A 130 1.02 11.85 -2.30
CA ASN A 130 1.52 13.10 -2.88
C ASN A 130 1.19 13.19 -4.37
N ASP A 131 1.35 14.38 -4.90
CA ASP A 131 1.33 14.72 -6.32
C ASP A 131 2.70 15.28 -6.76
N GLY A 132 2.77 15.91 -7.93
CA GLY A 132 3.97 16.60 -8.42
C GLY A 132 5.06 15.70 -9.02
N PHE A 133 4.77 14.43 -9.27
CA PHE A 133 5.63 13.49 -9.99
C PHE A 133 5.11 13.21 -11.41
N GLU A 134 5.98 12.66 -12.27
CA GLU A 134 5.63 12.18 -13.59
C GLU A 134 5.94 10.68 -13.72
N GLY A 135 5.14 9.96 -14.51
CA GLY A 135 5.21 8.49 -14.57
C GLY A 135 4.51 7.83 -13.37
N GLY A 136 5.01 6.70 -12.91
CA GLY A 136 4.52 6.04 -11.70
C GLY A 136 3.06 5.59 -11.74
N THR A 137 2.52 5.31 -12.92
CA THR A 137 1.13 4.87 -13.07
C THR A 137 0.94 3.48 -12.45
N LEU A 138 0.02 3.36 -11.51
CA LEU A 138 -0.44 2.07 -11.03
C LEU A 138 -1.29 1.41 -12.11
N LYS A 139 -0.95 0.17 -12.46
CA LYS A 139 -1.74 -0.64 -13.40
C LYS A 139 -2.12 -1.94 -12.73
N ALA A 140 -3.35 -2.40 -12.93
CA ALA A 140 -3.85 -3.62 -12.32
C ALA A 140 -4.71 -4.47 -13.26
N GLY A 141 -4.79 -5.77 -12.93
CA GLY A 141 -5.54 -6.77 -13.68
C GLY A 141 -4.85 -7.26 -14.94
N ASN A 142 -5.50 -8.20 -15.62
CA ASN A 142 -4.91 -8.92 -16.77
C ASN A 142 -4.64 -8.05 -18.01
N ARG A 143 -5.23 -6.87 -18.09
CA ARG A 143 -5.11 -5.94 -19.24
C ARG A 143 -4.28 -4.71 -18.91
N ASP A 144 -3.58 -4.68 -17.77
CA ASP A 144 -2.80 -3.50 -17.35
C ASP A 144 -3.60 -2.21 -17.36
N MET A 145 -4.82 -2.27 -16.85
CA MET A 145 -5.68 -1.10 -16.78
C MET A 145 -5.02 -0.05 -15.88
N PRO A 146 -4.74 1.14 -16.42
CA PRO A 146 -4.21 2.22 -15.61
C PRO A 146 -5.27 2.67 -14.61
N ILE A 147 -4.82 2.95 -13.40
CA ILE A 147 -5.65 3.48 -12.33
C ILE A 147 -5.23 4.92 -12.11
N ASP A 148 -6.13 5.85 -12.43
CA ASP A 148 -5.91 7.29 -12.22
C ASP A 148 -6.18 7.64 -10.75
N LEU A 149 -5.14 7.47 -9.91
CA LEU A 149 -5.16 7.86 -8.50
C LEU A 149 -4.80 9.33 -8.36
N GLN A 150 -5.65 10.07 -7.67
CA GLN A 150 -5.37 11.43 -7.22
C GLN A 150 -4.90 11.41 -5.76
N LEU A 151 -4.31 12.50 -5.28
CA LEU A 151 -3.91 12.68 -3.89
C LEU A 151 -5.05 12.32 -2.93
N GLY A 152 -4.78 11.42 -1.99
CA GLY A 152 -5.76 10.94 -1.01
C GLY A 152 -6.73 9.86 -1.50
N ASP A 153 -6.72 9.52 -2.80
CA ASP A 153 -7.52 8.42 -3.34
C ASP A 153 -6.99 7.06 -2.87
N MET A 154 -7.90 6.12 -2.65
CA MET A 154 -7.59 4.74 -2.30
C MET A 154 -8.10 3.77 -3.35
N VAL A 155 -7.24 2.86 -3.78
CA VAL A 155 -7.65 1.67 -4.53
C VAL A 155 -7.47 0.43 -3.66
N VAL A 156 -8.44 -0.47 -3.69
CA VAL A 156 -8.36 -1.78 -3.04
C VAL A 156 -8.39 -2.86 -4.12
N ILE A 157 -7.43 -3.75 -4.05
CA ILE A 157 -7.32 -4.92 -4.94
C ILE A 157 -7.31 -6.21 -4.12
N ASN A 158 -7.73 -7.32 -4.74
CA ASN A 158 -7.52 -8.64 -4.14
C ASN A 158 -6.05 -9.02 -4.30
N GLY A 159 -5.32 -9.09 -3.20
CA GLY A 159 -3.87 -9.34 -3.18
C GLY A 159 -3.48 -10.74 -3.64
N PHE A 160 -4.42 -11.70 -3.70
CA PHE A 160 -4.14 -13.07 -4.16
C PHE A 160 -4.35 -13.26 -5.66
N THR A 161 -5.22 -12.46 -6.27
CA THR A 161 -5.66 -12.72 -7.65
C THR A 161 -5.41 -11.56 -8.60
N THR A 162 -5.18 -10.34 -8.07
CA THR A 162 -5.01 -9.16 -8.91
C THR A 162 -3.53 -8.85 -9.13
N SER A 163 -3.04 -9.18 -10.31
CA SER A 163 -1.71 -8.76 -10.76
C SER A 163 -1.66 -7.25 -10.90
N HIS A 164 -0.58 -6.63 -10.43
CA HIS A 164 -0.41 -5.17 -10.52
C HIS A 164 1.07 -4.78 -10.66
N LEU A 165 1.30 -3.56 -11.10
CA LEU A 165 2.61 -2.97 -11.29
C LEU A 165 2.55 -1.45 -11.09
N VAL A 166 3.71 -0.81 -10.90
CA VAL A 166 3.87 0.66 -11.02
C VAL A 166 4.89 0.92 -12.10
N THR A 167 4.54 1.75 -13.08
CA THR A 167 5.47 2.14 -14.16
C THR A 167 6.60 3.00 -13.60
N GLU A 168 7.66 3.20 -14.39
CA GLU A 168 8.80 4.04 -14.02
C GLU A 168 8.35 5.44 -13.58
N ILE A 169 8.96 5.95 -12.50
CA ILE A 169 8.90 7.35 -12.11
C ILE A 169 9.87 8.10 -13.00
N THR A 170 9.37 8.91 -13.90
CA THR A 170 10.20 9.65 -14.85
C THR A 170 10.68 10.99 -14.31
N LYS A 171 10.00 11.52 -13.27
CA LYS A 171 10.41 12.75 -12.58
C LYS A 171 9.78 12.84 -11.20
N GLY A 172 10.54 13.37 -10.23
CA GLY A 172 10.08 13.59 -8.86
C GLY A 172 10.06 12.32 -8.02
N GLU A 173 9.19 12.32 -7.01
CA GLU A 173 9.03 11.25 -6.04
C GLU A 173 7.55 10.90 -5.89
N ARG A 174 7.23 9.61 -5.77
CA ARG A 174 5.87 9.10 -5.57
C ARG A 174 5.79 8.31 -4.28
N HIS A 175 4.87 8.70 -3.41
CA HIS A 175 4.66 8.05 -2.12
C HIS A 175 3.26 7.45 -2.03
N THR A 176 3.16 6.24 -1.49
CA THR A 176 1.88 5.60 -1.24
C THR A 176 1.82 4.94 0.12
N LEU A 177 0.69 5.07 0.80
CA LEU A 177 0.37 4.25 1.95
C LEU A 177 -0.22 2.93 1.46
N VAL A 178 0.34 1.83 1.93
CA VAL A 178 -0.11 0.47 1.60
C VAL A 178 -0.61 -0.21 2.86
N ILE A 179 -1.84 -0.69 2.80
CA ILE A 179 -2.50 -1.37 3.90
C ILE A 179 -2.91 -2.76 3.43
N TRP A 180 -2.44 -3.78 4.11
CA TRP A 180 -2.92 -5.13 3.89
C TRP A 180 -4.09 -5.42 4.85
N GLY A 181 -5.16 -5.91 4.28
CA GLY A 181 -6.37 -6.27 4.99
C GLY A 181 -6.79 -7.70 4.70
N ARG A 182 -7.63 -8.24 5.58
CA ARG A 182 -8.22 -9.57 5.41
C ARG A 182 -9.73 -9.49 5.35
N SER A 183 -10.37 -10.46 4.67
CA SER A 183 -11.82 -10.64 4.81
C SER A 183 -12.14 -11.08 6.24
N VAL A 184 -13.20 -10.53 6.80
CA VAL A 184 -13.76 -10.95 8.10
C VAL A 184 -14.60 -12.19 7.93
#